data_81541290864d611420d2ba82050c2989
#
_entry.id   81541290864d611420d2ba82050c2989
#
_cell.length_a   1.000
_cell.length_b   1.000
_cell.length_c   1.000
_cell.angle_alpha   90.00
_cell.angle_beta   90.00
_cell.angle_gamma   90.00
#
_symmetry.space_group_name_H-M   'P 1'
#
loop_
_entity.id
_entity.type
_entity.pdbx_description
1 polymer ?
#
loop_
_entity_poly.entity_id
_entity_poly.type
_entity_poly.pdbx_seq_one_letter_code
_entity_poly.pdbx_strand_id
1 'polypeptide(L)'
;MIKQFGMAWLITRRELTDQMRDWRVLAPMVVLTAFFPYLMTVAAQTAINYINQYGGTALIGTRVLPFLILVVGFFPVTVSLVVALEAFVGEKERGTIEPLLTSPLADWQLYLGKLMAGTIVPLTVSYVGISLYMFGLWRQHIPWPAFDFIAQTLALTAVQTVLMVSAAIVISTQSTTVRAANLLASFIVIPIALLIQGESALMFWGTNQILWLAVFGVAVISLLIVRLGLVHFKRENLLGREIDVLNLSWVWQTFWKSFSGSDASPLLLRHFISVWRRRNDPAQIDPAELSLGQAFVFDLSAIFTWYRVEIPRTLRRMSTAILITLAIGVLAIVSAYVYVDSQVVPGSLDPEKIQQAQQALGSSVIGIDHSPQTLFWHNIQAELGISALGIFSFGVLGIVVYIGNFALIGGLLATAKIVGISPLLYLLAGILPHGIFELPSIILVSSAILYTGVELVTPKEGRTIGEAMLFSLADLVKVFLGICVPLLVIAALVESLVTFPVFSYYLGQLIPVK
;
A
#
# COMPACT_ATOMS: atom_id res chain seq x y z
N MET A 1 -16.70 -8.06 -29.68
CA MET A 1 -16.20 -8.36 -28.32
C MET A 1 -16.15 -9.88 -28.04
N ILE A 2 -17.23 -10.65 -28.16
CA ILE A 2 -17.27 -12.10 -27.79
C ILE A 2 -16.23 -12.94 -28.58
N LYS A 3 -16.08 -12.74 -29.90
CA LYS A 3 -15.04 -13.41 -30.72
C LYS A 3 -13.61 -13.08 -30.30
N GLN A 4 -13.38 -11.87 -29.77
CA GLN A 4 -12.05 -11.43 -29.34
C GLN A 4 -11.64 -12.05 -28.00
N PHE A 5 -12.58 -12.25 -27.06
CA PHE A 5 -12.35 -13.01 -25.83
C PHE A 5 -12.12 -14.49 -26.08
N GLY A 6 -12.73 -15.06 -27.13
CA GLY A 6 -12.50 -16.45 -27.53
C GLY A 6 -11.04 -16.76 -27.85
N MET A 7 -10.29 -15.79 -28.39
CA MET A 7 -8.86 -15.95 -28.67
C MET A 7 -8.01 -15.98 -27.38
N ALA A 8 -8.30 -15.09 -26.42
CA ALA A 8 -7.63 -15.13 -25.11
C ALA A 8 -7.92 -16.48 -24.39
N TRP A 9 -9.14 -16.99 -24.48
CA TRP A 9 -9.50 -18.29 -23.92
C TRP A 9 -8.77 -19.46 -24.57
N LEU A 10 -8.49 -19.42 -25.88
CA LEU A 10 -7.67 -20.45 -26.54
C LEU A 10 -6.25 -20.50 -25.96
N ILE A 11 -5.66 -19.34 -25.71
CA ILE A 11 -4.34 -19.25 -25.04
C ILE A 11 -4.46 -19.84 -23.63
N THR A 12 -5.44 -19.39 -22.86
CA THR A 12 -5.69 -19.88 -21.50
C THR A 12 -5.80 -21.43 -21.50
N ARG A 13 -6.56 -22.00 -22.40
CA ARG A 13 -6.75 -23.46 -22.49
C ARG A 13 -5.44 -24.19 -22.82
N ARG A 14 -4.64 -23.66 -23.73
CA ARG A 14 -3.32 -24.22 -24.06
C ARG A 14 -2.41 -24.20 -22.83
N GLU A 15 -2.25 -23.04 -22.20
CA GLU A 15 -1.41 -22.88 -21.02
C GLU A 15 -1.87 -23.75 -19.84
N LEU A 16 -3.19 -23.86 -19.61
CA LEU A 16 -3.75 -24.76 -18.60
C LEU A 16 -3.40 -26.22 -18.88
N THR A 17 -3.48 -26.64 -20.14
CA THR A 17 -3.13 -28.02 -20.53
C THR A 17 -1.64 -28.30 -20.30
N ASP A 18 -0.78 -27.33 -20.58
CA ASP A 18 0.67 -27.44 -20.38
C ASP A 18 1.01 -27.46 -18.88
N GLN A 19 0.40 -26.58 -18.05
CA GLN A 19 0.57 -26.59 -16.60
C GLN A 19 0.09 -27.89 -15.94
N MET A 20 -1.03 -28.43 -16.40
CA MET A 20 -1.58 -29.70 -15.86
C MET A 20 -0.74 -30.93 -16.25
N ARG A 21 0.14 -30.83 -17.23
CA ARG A 21 1.09 -31.89 -17.61
C ARG A 21 2.44 -31.77 -16.91
N ASP A 22 2.76 -30.60 -16.37
CA ASP A 22 4.03 -30.38 -15.68
C ASP A 22 3.93 -30.80 -14.21
N TRP A 23 4.45 -31.99 -13.91
CA TRP A 23 4.52 -32.54 -12.56
C TRP A 23 5.30 -31.62 -11.58
N ARG A 24 6.27 -30.86 -12.06
CA ARG A 24 7.06 -29.93 -11.23
C ARG A 24 6.22 -28.79 -10.66
N VAL A 25 5.19 -28.40 -11.38
CA VAL A 25 4.21 -27.38 -10.94
C VAL A 25 3.12 -27.99 -10.08
N LEU A 26 2.57 -29.15 -10.52
CA LEU A 26 1.44 -29.77 -9.83
C LEU A 26 1.82 -30.41 -8.50
N ALA A 27 2.99 -31.06 -8.38
CA ALA A 27 3.35 -31.77 -7.17
C ALA A 27 3.40 -30.86 -5.93
N PRO A 28 4.08 -29.70 -5.93
CA PRO A 28 4.03 -28.80 -4.79
C PRO A 28 2.61 -28.34 -4.45
N MET A 29 1.80 -28.02 -5.45
CA MET A 29 0.41 -27.58 -5.23
C MET A 29 -0.42 -28.66 -4.58
N VAL A 30 -0.35 -29.92 -5.07
CA VAL A 30 -1.11 -31.05 -4.51
C VAL A 30 -0.65 -31.36 -3.08
N VAL A 31 0.67 -31.36 -2.84
CA VAL A 31 1.22 -31.59 -1.50
C VAL A 31 0.74 -30.53 -0.52
N LEU A 32 0.82 -29.25 -0.89
CA LEU A 32 0.38 -28.14 -0.04
C LEU A 32 -1.14 -28.20 0.20
N THR A 33 -1.93 -28.53 -0.83
CA THR A 33 -3.39 -28.66 -0.73
C THR A 33 -3.84 -29.81 0.17
N ALA A 34 -3.07 -30.87 0.27
CA ALA A 34 -3.36 -31.97 1.21
C ALA A 34 -2.82 -31.69 2.61
N PHE A 35 -1.62 -31.14 2.71
CA PHE A 35 -0.90 -30.95 3.98
C PHE A 35 -1.48 -29.81 4.82
N PHE A 36 -1.70 -28.63 4.24
CA PHE A 36 -2.13 -27.46 5.01
C PHE A 36 -3.52 -27.58 5.61
N PRO A 37 -4.56 -28.05 4.90
CA PRO A 37 -5.87 -28.29 5.51
C PRO A 37 -5.82 -29.25 6.68
N TYR A 38 -5.02 -30.33 6.56
CA TYR A 38 -4.82 -31.27 7.67
C TYR A 38 -4.15 -30.61 8.87
N LEU A 39 -3.04 -29.90 8.63
CA LEU A 39 -2.31 -29.20 9.68
C LEU A 39 -3.20 -28.16 10.39
N MET A 40 -3.96 -27.37 9.62
CA MET A 40 -4.85 -26.34 10.17
C MET A 40 -6.05 -26.95 10.91
N THR A 41 -6.53 -28.12 10.49
CA THR A 41 -7.56 -28.85 11.22
C THR A 41 -7.05 -29.34 12.59
N VAL A 42 -5.81 -29.83 12.65
CA VAL A 42 -5.16 -30.21 13.91
C VAL A 42 -4.93 -28.98 14.80
N ALA A 43 -4.50 -27.86 14.22
CA ALA A 43 -4.33 -26.59 14.94
C ALA A 43 -5.67 -26.08 15.52
N ALA A 44 -6.76 -26.16 14.76
CA ALA A 44 -8.10 -25.80 15.21
C ALA A 44 -8.54 -26.64 16.40
N GLN A 45 -8.32 -27.95 16.33
CA GLN A 45 -8.66 -28.87 17.42
C GLN A 45 -7.81 -28.61 18.68
N THR A 46 -6.51 -28.39 18.51
CA THR A 46 -5.61 -28.05 19.61
C THR A 46 -6.02 -26.75 20.28
N ALA A 47 -6.37 -25.73 19.49
CA ALA A 47 -6.86 -24.47 19.99
C ALA A 47 -8.16 -24.63 20.81
N ILE A 48 -9.12 -25.44 20.33
CA ILE A 48 -10.37 -25.72 21.04
C ILE A 48 -10.11 -26.48 22.35
N ASN A 49 -9.23 -27.50 22.31
CA ASN A 49 -8.88 -28.27 23.50
C ASN A 49 -8.23 -27.37 24.57
N TYR A 50 -7.32 -26.49 24.17
CA TYR A 50 -6.69 -25.52 25.05
C TYR A 50 -7.71 -24.63 25.77
N ILE A 51 -8.73 -24.18 25.04
CA ILE A 51 -9.78 -23.31 25.59
C ILE A 51 -10.74 -24.05 26.51
N ASN A 52 -11.12 -25.28 26.16
CA ASN A 52 -11.93 -26.09 27.05
C ASN A 52 -11.24 -26.30 28.39
N GLN A 53 -9.90 -26.27 28.41
CA GLN A 53 -9.10 -26.43 29.60
C GLN A 53 -8.88 -25.13 30.39
N TYR A 54 -8.73 -23.97 29.70
CA TYR A 54 -8.32 -22.71 30.35
C TYR A 54 -9.35 -21.58 30.22
N GLY A 55 -10.44 -21.75 29.47
CA GLY A 55 -11.49 -20.76 29.25
C GLY A 55 -11.19 -19.81 28.08
N GLY A 56 -12.20 -19.17 27.53
CA GLY A 56 -12.05 -18.20 26.42
C GLY A 56 -12.73 -18.61 25.11
N THR A 57 -13.83 -19.34 25.18
CA THR A 57 -14.52 -19.99 24.05
C THR A 57 -14.95 -19.08 22.90
N ALA A 58 -15.31 -17.81 23.17
CA ALA A 58 -15.85 -16.92 22.13
C ALA A 58 -14.80 -16.50 21.08
N LEU A 59 -13.55 -16.32 21.48
CA LEU A 59 -12.48 -15.75 20.65
C LEU A 59 -12.02 -16.70 19.54
N ILE A 60 -12.10 -18.00 19.77
CA ILE A 60 -11.60 -19.00 18.80
C ILE A 60 -12.59 -19.26 17.68
N GLY A 61 -13.85 -19.52 18.02
CA GLY A 61 -14.87 -19.75 16.97
C GLY A 61 -15.02 -18.56 16.03
N THR A 62 -14.91 -17.34 16.57
CA THR A 62 -15.14 -16.12 15.81
C THR A 62 -13.90 -15.54 15.12
N ARG A 63 -12.69 -15.90 15.56
CA ARG A 63 -11.44 -15.29 15.07
C ARG A 63 -10.42 -16.29 14.55
N VAL A 64 -10.10 -17.32 15.33
CA VAL A 64 -9.04 -18.27 14.96
C VAL A 64 -9.45 -19.16 13.80
N LEU A 65 -10.67 -19.70 13.80
CA LEU A 65 -11.12 -20.59 12.71
C LEU A 65 -11.16 -19.88 11.34
N PRO A 66 -11.70 -18.63 11.20
CA PRO A 66 -11.60 -17.87 9.96
C PRO A 66 -10.16 -17.59 9.53
N PHE A 67 -9.26 -17.25 10.46
CA PHE A 67 -7.85 -17.05 10.17
C PHE A 67 -7.18 -18.31 9.58
N LEU A 68 -7.48 -19.49 10.12
CA LEU A 68 -6.94 -20.74 9.59
C LEU A 68 -7.44 -21.05 8.17
N ILE A 69 -8.67 -20.63 7.80
CA ILE A 69 -9.15 -20.71 6.42
C ILE A 69 -8.30 -19.83 5.49
N LEU A 70 -8.01 -18.60 5.91
CA LEU A 70 -7.16 -17.68 5.14
C LEU A 70 -5.78 -18.30 4.87
N VAL A 71 -5.16 -18.89 5.89
CA VAL A 71 -3.87 -19.56 5.76
C VAL A 71 -3.95 -20.70 4.73
N VAL A 72 -4.96 -21.57 4.82
CA VAL A 72 -5.16 -22.67 3.86
C VAL A 72 -5.33 -22.17 2.43
N GLY A 73 -6.12 -21.12 2.23
CA GLY A 73 -6.35 -20.53 0.91
C GLY A 73 -5.11 -19.89 0.31
N PHE A 74 -4.26 -19.29 1.14
CA PHE A 74 -3.11 -18.51 0.69
C PHE A 74 -1.93 -19.39 0.21
N PHE A 75 -1.64 -20.51 0.86
CA PHE A 75 -0.45 -21.30 0.53
C PHE A 75 -0.38 -21.77 -0.93
N PRO A 76 -1.44 -22.31 -1.55
CA PRO A 76 -1.38 -22.67 -2.97
C PRO A 76 -1.16 -21.44 -3.88
N VAL A 77 -1.63 -20.25 -3.46
CA VAL A 77 -1.44 -19.00 -4.21
C VAL A 77 0.04 -18.62 -4.29
N THR A 78 0.85 -18.91 -3.26
CA THR A 78 2.29 -18.60 -3.29
C THR A 78 3.03 -19.37 -4.38
N VAL A 79 2.62 -20.59 -4.69
CA VAL A 79 3.19 -21.38 -5.79
C VAL A 79 2.88 -20.74 -7.15
N SER A 80 1.73 -20.07 -7.27
CA SER A 80 1.36 -19.39 -8.52
C SER A 80 2.34 -18.30 -8.92
N LEU A 81 3.00 -17.67 -7.95
CA LEU A 81 4.02 -16.66 -8.22
C LEU A 81 5.14 -17.23 -9.08
N VAL A 82 5.65 -18.41 -8.72
CA VAL A 82 6.75 -19.06 -9.47
C VAL A 82 6.31 -19.39 -10.90
N VAL A 83 5.12 -19.99 -11.05
CA VAL A 83 4.58 -20.36 -12.36
C VAL A 83 4.33 -19.13 -13.23
N ALA A 84 3.78 -18.07 -12.66
CA ALA A 84 3.49 -16.84 -13.38
C ALA A 84 4.76 -16.06 -13.74
N LEU A 85 5.83 -16.17 -12.94
CA LEU A 85 7.14 -15.58 -13.28
C LEU A 85 7.74 -16.22 -14.53
N GLU A 86 7.56 -17.52 -14.73
CA GLU A 86 8.03 -18.22 -15.93
C GLU A 86 7.17 -17.96 -17.18
N ALA A 87 6.00 -17.33 -17.05
CA ALA A 87 5.00 -17.24 -18.12
C ALA A 87 5.52 -16.61 -19.43
N PHE A 88 6.40 -15.60 -19.35
CA PHE A 88 7.03 -14.98 -20.51
C PHE A 88 8.55 -15.20 -20.54
N VAL A 89 9.20 -15.04 -19.38
CA VAL A 89 10.65 -15.17 -19.32
C VAL A 89 11.10 -16.60 -19.61
N GLY A 90 10.33 -17.62 -19.21
CA GLY A 90 10.62 -19.01 -19.56
C GLY A 90 10.53 -19.28 -21.05
N GLU A 91 9.61 -18.64 -21.77
CA GLU A 91 9.54 -18.73 -23.24
C GLU A 91 10.68 -17.97 -23.93
N LYS A 92 11.13 -16.83 -23.35
CA LYS A 92 12.32 -16.12 -23.83
C LYS A 92 13.57 -17.02 -23.74
N GLU A 93 13.83 -17.63 -22.59
CA GLU A 93 15.00 -18.50 -22.39
C GLU A 93 14.96 -19.76 -23.27
N ARG A 94 13.77 -20.31 -23.55
CA ARG A 94 13.61 -21.47 -24.43
C ARG A 94 13.58 -21.11 -25.91
N GLY A 95 13.63 -19.82 -26.28
CA GLY A 95 13.50 -19.36 -27.65
C GLY A 95 12.14 -19.60 -28.30
N THR A 96 11.12 -19.93 -27.53
CA THR A 96 9.75 -20.22 -28.01
C THR A 96 8.85 -18.98 -28.06
N ILE A 97 9.38 -17.81 -27.71
CA ILE A 97 8.60 -16.58 -27.68
C ILE A 97 8.31 -16.01 -29.08
N GLU A 98 9.20 -16.21 -30.06
CA GLU A 98 9.05 -15.66 -31.42
C GLU A 98 7.77 -16.14 -32.12
N PRO A 99 7.43 -17.46 -32.16
CA PRO A 99 6.18 -17.94 -32.75
C PRO A 99 4.94 -17.36 -32.07
N LEU A 100 5.03 -17.06 -30.78
CA LEU A 100 3.93 -16.45 -30.01
C LEU A 100 3.75 -14.98 -30.41
N LEU A 101 4.85 -14.24 -30.62
CA LEU A 101 4.83 -12.84 -31.01
C LEU A 101 4.39 -12.61 -32.46
N THR A 102 4.67 -13.57 -33.36
CA THR A 102 4.23 -13.52 -34.77
C THR A 102 2.78 -13.93 -34.95
N SER A 103 2.10 -14.42 -33.92
CA SER A 103 0.68 -14.81 -33.98
C SER A 103 -0.22 -13.58 -34.22
N PRO A 104 -1.37 -13.74 -34.92
CA PRO A 104 -2.30 -12.64 -35.21
C PRO A 104 -3.17 -12.23 -34.03
N LEU A 105 -2.66 -12.39 -32.80
CA LEU A 105 -3.34 -12.05 -31.57
C LEU A 105 -3.06 -10.59 -31.18
N ALA A 106 -4.00 -9.91 -30.57
CA ALA A 106 -3.73 -8.59 -29.97
C ALA A 106 -2.94 -8.76 -28.65
N ASP A 107 -2.11 -7.77 -28.31
CA ASP A 107 -1.25 -7.82 -27.11
C ASP A 107 -2.04 -8.06 -25.83
N TRP A 108 -3.19 -7.41 -25.67
CA TRP A 108 -4.07 -7.63 -24.52
C TRP A 108 -4.64 -9.05 -24.44
N GLN A 109 -4.86 -9.72 -25.60
CA GLN A 109 -5.36 -11.10 -25.62
C GLN A 109 -4.31 -12.08 -25.12
N LEU A 110 -3.06 -11.86 -25.52
CA LEU A 110 -1.92 -12.65 -25.06
C LEU A 110 -1.69 -12.47 -23.56
N TYR A 111 -1.64 -11.22 -23.09
CA TYR A 111 -1.49 -10.92 -21.67
C TYR A 111 -2.62 -11.52 -20.83
N LEU A 112 -3.87 -11.27 -21.22
CA LEU A 112 -5.05 -11.75 -20.49
C LEU A 112 -5.14 -13.28 -20.50
N GLY A 113 -4.80 -13.92 -21.61
CA GLY A 113 -4.78 -15.38 -21.72
C GLY A 113 -3.83 -16.04 -20.74
N LYS A 114 -2.61 -15.49 -20.62
CA LYS A 114 -1.61 -15.96 -19.65
C LYS A 114 -1.99 -15.64 -18.20
N LEU A 115 -2.57 -14.44 -17.95
CA LEU A 115 -3.07 -14.06 -16.63
C LEU A 115 -4.18 -15.02 -16.15
N MET A 116 -5.14 -15.33 -17.01
CA MET A 116 -6.21 -16.28 -16.68
C MET A 116 -5.66 -17.68 -16.40
N ALA A 117 -4.75 -18.17 -17.22
CA ALA A 117 -4.13 -19.48 -17.01
C ALA A 117 -3.38 -19.56 -15.69
N GLY A 118 -2.56 -18.53 -15.37
CA GLY A 118 -1.82 -18.46 -14.13
C GLY A 118 -2.72 -18.32 -12.89
N THR A 119 -3.95 -17.81 -13.05
CA THR A 119 -4.90 -17.60 -11.94
C THR A 119 -5.79 -18.82 -11.69
N ILE A 120 -6.30 -19.47 -12.73
CA ILE A 120 -7.30 -20.53 -12.61
C ILE A 120 -6.79 -21.73 -11.80
N VAL A 121 -5.59 -22.23 -12.09
CA VAL A 121 -5.05 -23.42 -11.41
C VAL A 121 -4.85 -23.18 -9.91
N PRO A 122 -4.11 -22.15 -9.46
CA PRO A 122 -3.91 -21.91 -8.04
C PRO A 122 -5.19 -21.61 -7.29
N LEU A 123 -6.12 -20.88 -7.91
CA LEU A 123 -7.40 -20.56 -7.31
C LEU A 123 -8.27 -21.81 -7.10
N THR A 124 -8.34 -22.70 -8.09
CA THR A 124 -9.07 -23.97 -7.94
C THR A 124 -8.44 -24.84 -6.86
N VAL A 125 -7.12 -24.92 -6.82
CA VAL A 125 -6.38 -25.67 -5.81
C VAL A 125 -6.61 -25.09 -4.40
N SER A 126 -6.61 -23.75 -4.26
CA SER A 126 -6.91 -23.07 -2.99
C SER A 126 -8.33 -23.35 -2.52
N TYR A 127 -9.32 -23.29 -3.42
CA TYR A 127 -10.72 -23.59 -3.08
C TYR A 127 -10.94 -25.05 -2.70
N VAL A 128 -10.24 -25.98 -3.35
CA VAL A 128 -10.22 -27.40 -2.93
C VAL A 128 -9.61 -27.52 -1.53
N GLY A 129 -8.51 -26.84 -1.25
CA GLY A 129 -7.88 -26.82 0.07
C GLY A 129 -8.82 -26.29 1.16
N ILE A 130 -9.48 -25.16 0.91
CA ILE A 130 -10.49 -24.61 1.83
C ILE A 130 -11.62 -25.60 2.06
N SER A 131 -12.11 -26.26 0.99
CA SER A 131 -13.16 -27.27 1.10
C SER A 131 -12.72 -28.48 1.93
N LEU A 132 -11.48 -28.94 1.77
CA LEU A 132 -10.89 -30.01 2.59
C LEU A 132 -10.78 -29.62 4.07
N TYR A 133 -10.40 -28.37 4.34
CA TYR A 133 -10.37 -27.86 5.72
C TYR A 133 -11.76 -27.81 6.33
N MET A 134 -12.76 -27.29 5.62
CA MET A 134 -14.16 -27.26 6.07
C MET A 134 -14.70 -28.68 6.33
N PHE A 135 -14.34 -29.63 5.47
CA PHE A 135 -14.66 -31.03 5.67
C PHE A 135 -13.96 -31.61 6.94
N GLY A 136 -12.71 -31.24 7.17
CA GLY A 136 -11.96 -31.60 8.38
C GLY A 136 -12.64 -31.10 9.65
N LEU A 137 -13.08 -29.84 9.69
CA LEU A 137 -13.84 -29.26 10.80
C LEU A 137 -15.15 -30.01 11.04
N TRP A 138 -15.90 -30.31 9.98
CA TRP A 138 -17.15 -31.07 10.06
C TRP A 138 -16.94 -32.46 10.65
N ARG A 139 -15.90 -33.17 10.22
CA ARG A 139 -15.59 -34.52 10.72
C ARG A 139 -15.23 -34.52 12.21
N GLN A 140 -14.66 -33.42 12.69
CA GLN A 140 -14.27 -33.26 14.10
C GLN A 140 -15.39 -32.63 14.96
N HIS A 141 -16.59 -32.45 14.42
CA HIS A 141 -17.72 -31.78 15.06
C HIS A 141 -17.44 -30.36 15.52
N ILE A 142 -16.48 -29.67 14.87
CA ILE A 142 -16.18 -28.26 15.10
C ILE A 142 -17.17 -27.42 14.32
N PRO A 143 -17.82 -26.40 14.95
CA PRO A 143 -18.77 -25.54 14.25
C PRO A 143 -18.07 -24.76 13.13
N TRP A 144 -18.74 -24.63 11.98
CA TRP A 144 -18.25 -23.83 10.89
C TRP A 144 -18.22 -22.33 11.26
N PRO A 145 -17.24 -21.57 10.78
CA PRO A 145 -17.26 -20.11 10.87
C PRO A 145 -18.53 -19.54 10.24
N ALA A 146 -18.88 -18.31 10.62
CA ALA A 146 -20.00 -17.61 10.02
C ALA A 146 -19.84 -17.50 8.49
N PHE A 147 -20.94 -17.61 7.76
CA PHE A 147 -20.95 -17.60 6.29
C PHE A 147 -20.24 -16.36 5.71
N ASP A 148 -20.42 -15.20 6.34
CA ASP A 148 -19.75 -13.95 5.93
C ASP A 148 -18.23 -14.09 5.90
N PHE A 149 -17.62 -14.72 6.92
CA PHE A 149 -16.16 -14.94 6.96
C PHE A 149 -15.70 -15.90 5.87
N ILE A 150 -16.48 -16.94 5.58
CA ILE A 150 -16.18 -17.87 4.50
C ILE A 150 -16.23 -17.14 3.16
N ALA A 151 -17.28 -16.36 2.92
CA ALA A 151 -17.42 -15.58 1.69
C ALA A 151 -16.30 -14.55 1.52
N GLN A 152 -15.95 -13.84 2.58
CA GLN A 152 -14.85 -12.88 2.60
C GLN A 152 -13.51 -13.55 2.31
N THR A 153 -13.23 -14.69 2.94
CA THR A 153 -11.97 -15.43 2.71
C THR A 153 -11.87 -15.96 1.28
N LEU A 154 -12.95 -16.49 0.73
CA LEU A 154 -12.99 -16.93 -0.67
C LEU A 154 -12.76 -15.76 -1.63
N ALA A 155 -13.43 -14.62 -1.40
CA ALA A 155 -13.24 -13.43 -2.20
C ALA A 155 -11.81 -12.90 -2.09
N LEU A 156 -11.26 -12.86 -0.87
CA LEU A 156 -9.89 -12.40 -0.61
C LEU A 156 -8.86 -13.30 -1.30
N THR A 157 -9.00 -14.62 -1.19
CA THR A 157 -8.15 -15.61 -1.88
C THR A 157 -8.18 -15.41 -3.40
N ALA A 158 -9.37 -15.17 -3.98
CA ALA A 158 -9.50 -14.92 -5.42
C ALA A 158 -8.77 -13.65 -5.84
N VAL A 159 -8.97 -12.56 -5.13
CA VAL A 159 -8.36 -11.27 -5.44
C VAL A 159 -6.85 -11.28 -5.23
N GLN A 160 -6.36 -11.93 -4.17
CA GLN A 160 -4.94 -12.13 -3.92
C GLN A 160 -4.28 -12.98 -5.01
N THR A 161 -4.95 -14.01 -5.50
CA THR A 161 -4.43 -14.82 -6.61
C THR A 161 -4.23 -13.96 -7.85
N VAL A 162 -5.22 -13.12 -8.21
CA VAL A 162 -5.10 -12.19 -9.35
C VAL A 162 -3.96 -11.19 -9.11
N LEU A 163 -3.85 -10.65 -7.89
CA LEU A 163 -2.78 -9.73 -7.51
C LEU A 163 -1.40 -10.35 -7.71
N MET A 164 -1.17 -11.54 -7.14
CA MET A 164 0.11 -12.25 -7.21
C MET A 164 0.49 -12.58 -8.65
N VAL A 165 -0.44 -13.15 -9.40
CA VAL A 165 -0.19 -13.57 -10.79
C VAL A 165 0.04 -12.36 -11.69
N SER A 166 -0.75 -11.29 -11.56
CA SER A 166 -0.56 -10.09 -12.38
C SER A 166 0.78 -9.41 -12.09
N ALA A 167 1.19 -9.33 -10.82
CA ALA A 167 2.49 -8.78 -10.43
C ALA A 167 3.65 -9.63 -10.97
N ALA A 168 3.54 -10.96 -10.88
CA ALA A 168 4.53 -11.89 -11.42
C ALA A 168 4.66 -11.77 -12.95
N ILE A 169 3.55 -11.66 -13.66
CA ILE A 169 3.54 -11.48 -15.12
C ILE A 169 4.21 -10.15 -15.51
N VAL A 170 3.93 -9.06 -14.79
CA VAL A 170 4.59 -7.76 -15.04
C VAL A 170 6.11 -7.91 -14.91
N ILE A 171 6.61 -8.57 -13.88
CA ILE A 171 8.05 -8.86 -13.72
C ILE A 171 8.55 -9.74 -14.88
N SER A 172 7.83 -10.81 -15.19
CA SER A 172 8.18 -11.77 -16.25
C SER A 172 8.35 -11.08 -17.62
N THR A 173 7.51 -10.07 -17.91
CA THR A 173 7.62 -9.30 -19.16
C THR A 173 8.86 -8.41 -19.22
N GLN A 174 9.33 -7.92 -18.07
CA GLN A 174 10.47 -7.00 -17.97
C GLN A 174 11.81 -7.73 -17.80
N SER A 175 11.81 -8.99 -17.40
CA SER A 175 13.01 -9.78 -17.15
C SER A 175 13.51 -10.47 -18.40
N THR A 176 14.83 -10.71 -18.48
CA THR A 176 15.47 -11.46 -19.58
C THR A 176 15.70 -12.92 -19.21
N THR A 177 15.92 -13.21 -17.93
CA THR A 177 16.19 -14.56 -17.41
C THR A 177 15.27 -14.91 -16.26
N VAL A 178 14.96 -16.19 -16.07
CA VAL A 178 14.16 -16.69 -14.92
C VAL A 178 14.85 -16.34 -13.59
N ARG A 179 16.18 -16.35 -13.57
CA ARG A 179 16.95 -15.99 -12.37
C ARG A 179 16.75 -14.51 -12.01
N ALA A 180 16.80 -13.61 -12.99
CA ALA A 180 16.53 -12.18 -12.79
C ALA A 180 15.08 -11.95 -12.35
N ALA A 181 14.11 -12.64 -12.95
CA ALA A 181 12.70 -12.58 -12.56
C ALA A 181 12.48 -12.99 -11.09
N ASN A 182 13.12 -14.08 -10.64
CA ASN A 182 13.02 -14.56 -9.26
C ASN A 182 13.65 -13.58 -8.26
N LEU A 183 14.75 -12.91 -8.60
CA LEU A 183 15.34 -11.86 -7.76
C LEU A 183 14.41 -10.65 -7.65
N LEU A 184 13.84 -10.21 -8.76
CA LEU A 184 12.87 -9.09 -8.76
C LEU A 184 11.58 -9.44 -8.01
N ALA A 185 11.13 -10.70 -8.08
CA ALA A 185 9.96 -11.18 -7.34
C ALA A 185 10.13 -11.02 -5.81
N SER A 186 11.36 -11.13 -5.30
CA SER A 186 11.61 -10.93 -3.87
C SER A 186 11.17 -9.55 -3.37
N PHE A 187 11.26 -8.52 -4.22
CA PHE A 187 10.78 -7.17 -3.89
C PHE A 187 9.24 -7.06 -3.85
N ILE A 188 8.51 -7.96 -4.53
CA ILE A 188 7.04 -8.00 -4.47
C ILE A 188 6.55 -8.85 -3.30
N VAL A 189 7.31 -9.87 -2.91
CA VAL A 189 6.93 -10.75 -1.79
C VAL A 189 6.77 -9.94 -0.49
N ILE A 190 7.64 -8.96 -0.23
CA ILE A 190 7.60 -8.15 0.98
C ILE A 190 6.29 -7.34 1.11
N PRO A 191 5.89 -6.52 0.11
CA PRO A 191 4.59 -5.82 0.16
C PRO A 191 3.40 -6.76 0.33
N ILE A 192 3.40 -7.88 -0.37
CA ILE A 192 2.32 -8.86 -0.29
C ILE A 192 2.27 -9.51 1.10
N ALA A 193 3.42 -9.85 1.68
CA ALA A 193 3.48 -10.37 3.05
C ALA A 193 2.95 -9.37 4.08
N LEU A 194 3.29 -8.08 3.94
CA LEU A 194 2.73 -7.01 4.79
C LEU A 194 1.21 -6.87 4.62
N LEU A 195 0.72 -7.01 3.39
CA LEU A 195 -0.71 -6.95 3.09
C LEU A 195 -1.45 -8.10 3.78
N ILE A 196 -0.94 -9.34 3.70
CA ILE A 196 -1.51 -10.51 4.36
C ILE A 196 -1.46 -10.38 5.89
N GLN A 197 -0.39 -9.82 6.44
CA GLN A 197 -0.31 -9.55 7.88
C GLN A 197 -1.37 -8.53 8.30
N GLY A 198 -1.58 -7.48 7.50
CA GLY A 198 -2.65 -6.50 7.71
C GLY A 198 -4.04 -7.14 7.68
N GLU A 199 -4.33 -7.98 6.69
CA GLU A 199 -5.58 -8.74 6.58
C GLU A 199 -5.79 -9.67 7.78
N SER A 200 -4.74 -10.38 8.19
CA SER A 200 -4.77 -11.23 9.37
C SER A 200 -5.07 -10.43 10.64
N ALA A 201 -4.45 -9.27 10.80
CA ALA A 201 -4.73 -8.35 11.89
C ALA A 201 -6.20 -7.87 11.86
N LEU A 202 -6.71 -7.49 10.70
CA LEU A 202 -8.12 -7.11 10.53
C LEU A 202 -9.08 -8.26 10.87
N MET A 203 -8.72 -9.50 10.55
CA MET A 203 -9.50 -10.68 10.94
C MET A 203 -9.57 -10.86 12.46
N PHE A 204 -8.47 -10.59 13.19
CA PHE A 204 -8.42 -10.76 14.63
C PHE A 204 -9.09 -9.61 15.40
N TRP A 205 -8.88 -8.37 14.98
CA TRP A 205 -9.31 -7.18 15.73
C TRP A 205 -10.40 -6.37 15.04
N GLY A 206 -10.59 -6.55 13.73
CA GLY A 206 -11.57 -5.82 12.96
C GLY A 206 -13.02 -6.29 13.13
N THR A 207 -13.95 -5.50 12.63
CA THR A 207 -15.35 -5.89 12.44
C THR A 207 -15.51 -6.60 11.09
N ASN A 208 -16.60 -7.36 10.92
CA ASN A 208 -16.89 -8.05 9.64
C ASN A 208 -16.94 -7.09 8.44
N GLN A 209 -17.38 -5.84 8.66
CA GLN A 209 -17.46 -4.82 7.60
C GLN A 209 -16.08 -4.37 7.11
N ILE A 210 -15.08 -4.29 8.01
CA ILE A 210 -13.71 -3.89 7.66
C ILE A 210 -13.03 -4.92 6.74
N LEU A 211 -13.35 -6.20 6.89
CA LEU A 211 -12.83 -7.24 6.00
C LEU A 211 -13.31 -7.08 4.56
N TRP A 212 -14.56 -6.68 4.33
CA TRP A 212 -15.04 -6.35 2.98
C TRP A 212 -14.32 -5.15 2.37
N LEU A 213 -13.98 -4.16 3.21
CA LEU A 213 -13.15 -3.03 2.76
C LEU A 213 -11.73 -3.49 2.36
N ALA A 214 -11.14 -4.44 3.10
CA ALA A 214 -9.86 -5.04 2.72
C ALA A 214 -9.96 -5.78 1.38
N VAL A 215 -10.99 -6.62 1.17
CA VAL A 215 -11.26 -7.29 -0.11
C VAL A 215 -11.36 -6.27 -1.25
N PHE A 216 -12.11 -5.19 -1.04
CA PHE A 216 -12.25 -4.11 -2.03
C PHE A 216 -10.92 -3.42 -2.32
N GLY A 217 -10.13 -3.09 -1.29
CA GLY A 217 -8.82 -2.46 -1.45
C GLY A 217 -7.85 -3.33 -2.24
N VAL A 218 -7.77 -4.63 -1.92
CA VAL A 218 -6.93 -5.59 -2.67
C VAL A 218 -7.42 -5.76 -4.10
N ALA A 219 -8.76 -5.77 -4.32
CA ALA A 219 -9.34 -5.82 -5.67
C ALA A 219 -8.93 -4.61 -6.52
N VAL A 220 -8.97 -3.41 -5.95
CA VAL A 220 -8.52 -2.20 -6.63
C VAL A 220 -7.03 -2.28 -6.98
N ILE A 221 -6.18 -2.70 -6.04
CA ILE A 221 -4.74 -2.88 -6.29
C ILE A 221 -4.51 -3.91 -7.41
N SER A 222 -5.22 -5.03 -7.37
CA SER A 222 -5.14 -6.07 -8.41
C SER A 222 -5.49 -5.52 -9.79
N LEU A 223 -6.59 -4.77 -9.90
CA LEU A 223 -7.01 -4.13 -11.15
C LEU A 223 -5.98 -3.11 -11.66
N LEU A 224 -5.36 -2.35 -10.75
CA LEU A 224 -4.31 -1.40 -11.11
C LEU A 224 -3.07 -2.11 -11.66
N ILE A 225 -2.64 -3.24 -11.07
CA ILE A 225 -1.51 -4.03 -11.57
C ILE A 225 -1.85 -4.69 -12.91
N VAL A 226 -3.05 -5.24 -13.07
CA VAL A 226 -3.51 -5.79 -14.36
C VAL A 226 -3.47 -4.71 -15.43
N ARG A 227 -3.98 -3.51 -15.12
CA ARG A 227 -3.92 -2.36 -16.04
C ARG A 227 -2.48 -1.95 -16.35
N LEU A 228 -1.61 -1.89 -15.33
CA LEU A 228 -0.19 -1.62 -15.51
C LEU A 228 0.43 -2.61 -16.50
N GLY A 229 0.16 -3.90 -16.31
CA GLY A 229 0.64 -4.95 -17.21
C GLY A 229 0.12 -4.76 -18.63
N LEU A 230 -1.17 -4.51 -18.81
CA LEU A 230 -1.78 -4.30 -20.13
C LEU A 230 -1.21 -3.09 -20.89
N VAL A 231 -0.97 -1.98 -20.20
CA VAL A 231 -0.46 -0.74 -20.83
C VAL A 231 1.02 -0.88 -21.24
N HIS A 232 1.80 -1.60 -20.43
CA HIS A 232 3.24 -1.77 -20.67
C HIS A 232 3.58 -3.00 -21.50
N PHE A 233 2.61 -3.89 -21.74
CA PHE A 233 2.81 -5.07 -22.57
C PHE A 233 2.83 -4.67 -24.05
N LYS A 234 4.03 -4.51 -24.59
CA LYS A 234 4.27 -4.31 -26.03
C LYS A 234 5.21 -5.41 -26.52
N ARG A 235 4.85 -6.07 -27.62
CA ARG A 235 5.67 -7.16 -28.22
C ARG A 235 7.08 -6.70 -28.53
N GLU A 236 7.25 -5.47 -29.01
CA GLU A 236 8.54 -4.86 -29.33
C GLU A 236 9.47 -4.80 -28.10
N ASN A 237 8.91 -4.58 -26.91
CA ASN A 237 9.67 -4.52 -25.67
C ASN A 237 10.10 -5.88 -25.16
N LEU A 238 9.46 -6.98 -25.60
CA LEU A 238 9.81 -8.33 -25.18
C LEU A 238 11.11 -8.83 -25.82
N LEU A 239 11.44 -8.34 -27.02
CA LEU A 239 12.64 -8.74 -27.79
C LEU A 239 13.84 -7.83 -27.58
N GLY A 240 13.65 -6.59 -27.12
CA GLY A 240 14.65 -5.52 -27.19
C GLY A 240 15.23 -5.03 -25.85
N ARG A 241 14.88 -5.59 -24.70
CA ARG A 241 15.36 -5.09 -23.40
C ARG A 241 16.25 -6.11 -22.68
N GLU A 242 17.51 -5.76 -22.57
CA GLU A 242 18.45 -6.36 -21.63
C GLU A 242 18.41 -5.57 -20.31
N ILE A 243 17.49 -5.91 -19.39
CA ILE A 243 17.50 -5.35 -18.04
C ILE A 243 18.07 -6.40 -17.08
N ASP A 244 19.32 -6.77 -17.27
CA ASP A 244 19.98 -7.68 -16.35
C ASP A 244 20.91 -6.96 -15.36
N VAL A 245 21.09 -5.63 -15.50
CA VAL A 245 21.97 -4.86 -14.64
C VAL A 245 21.21 -3.65 -14.07
N LEU A 246 21.02 -3.64 -12.75
CA LEU A 246 20.58 -2.45 -12.02
C LEU A 246 21.66 -1.36 -12.12
N ASN A 247 21.45 -0.40 -13.00
CA ASN A 247 22.34 0.76 -13.12
C ASN A 247 22.02 1.79 -12.03
N LEU A 248 22.59 1.56 -10.83
CA LEU A 248 22.40 2.44 -9.68
C LEU A 248 22.85 3.89 -9.97
N SER A 249 23.84 4.07 -10.84
CA SER A 249 24.28 5.40 -11.27
C SER A 249 23.20 6.13 -12.07
N TRP A 250 22.53 5.40 -13.00
CA TRP A 250 21.41 5.96 -13.76
C TRP A 250 20.20 6.30 -12.84
N VAL A 251 19.85 5.40 -11.91
CA VAL A 251 18.78 5.63 -10.92
C VAL A 251 19.05 6.91 -10.13
N TRP A 252 20.27 7.05 -9.60
CA TRP A 252 20.69 8.19 -8.82
C TRP A 252 20.69 9.50 -9.63
N GLN A 253 21.24 9.47 -10.83
CA GLN A 253 21.26 10.63 -11.70
C GLN A 253 19.87 11.07 -12.14
N THR A 254 19.00 10.12 -12.49
CA THR A 254 17.62 10.38 -12.93
C THR A 254 16.80 10.96 -11.78
N PHE A 255 16.92 10.38 -10.57
CA PHE A 255 16.26 10.89 -9.38
C PHE A 255 16.70 12.32 -9.04
N TRP A 256 18.01 12.57 -8.95
CA TRP A 256 18.53 13.89 -8.61
C TRP A 256 18.23 14.95 -9.67
N LYS A 257 18.29 14.59 -10.94
CA LYS A 257 17.88 15.49 -12.03
C LYS A 257 16.41 15.88 -11.91
N SER A 258 15.55 14.94 -11.53
CA SER A 258 14.14 15.23 -11.28
C SER A 258 13.93 16.02 -9.99
N PHE A 259 14.65 15.71 -8.91
CA PHE A 259 14.54 16.36 -7.62
C PHE A 259 15.05 17.83 -7.66
N SER A 260 16.20 18.08 -8.26
CA SER A 260 16.80 19.42 -8.33
C SER A 260 16.14 20.33 -9.39
N GLY A 261 15.49 19.76 -10.39
CA GLY A 261 14.95 20.49 -11.55
C GLY A 261 15.99 20.87 -12.59
N SER A 262 15.54 21.16 -13.81
CA SER A 262 16.43 21.47 -14.94
C SER A 262 17.14 22.84 -14.80
N ASP A 263 16.54 23.77 -14.07
CA ASP A 263 16.99 25.16 -13.99
C ASP A 263 17.86 25.46 -12.75
N ALA A 264 17.83 24.58 -11.73
CA ALA A 264 18.62 24.73 -10.48
C ALA A 264 19.90 23.86 -10.45
N SER A 265 20.21 23.22 -11.54
CA SER A 265 20.98 22.00 -11.56
C SER A 265 22.51 22.05 -11.54
N PRO A 266 23.27 23.09 -11.77
CA PRO A 266 24.71 22.83 -11.92
C PRO A 266 25.47 22.64 -10.63
N LEU A 267 25.08 23.28 -9.54
CA LEU A 267 25.98 23.44 -8.40
C LEU A 267 25.91 22.30 -7.36
N LEU A 268 24.72 21.87 -6.97
CA LEU A 268 24.58 20.76 -6.02
C LEU A 268 25.01 19.41 -6.64
N LEU A 269 24.68 19.21 -7.93
CA LEU A 269 25.01 17.96 -8.62
C LEU A 269 26.49 17.87 -8.99
N ARG A 270 27.11 18.95 -9.42
CA ARG A 270 28.55 18.98 -9.75
C ARG A 270 29.41 18.62 -8.54
N HIS A 271 29.07 19.13 -7.37
CA HIS A 271 29.84 18.82 -6.16
C HIS A 271 29.72 17.35 -5.76
N PHE A 272 28.52 16.78 -5.74
CA PHE A 272 28.31 15.35 -5.44
C PHE A 272 28.94 14.44 -6.49
N ILE A 273 28.81 14.74 -7.77
CA ILE A 273 29.41 13.96 -8.86
C ILE A 273 30.93 14.07 -8.83
N SER A 274 31.50 15.24 -8.51
CA SER A 274 32.94 15.41 -8.40
C SER A 274 33.53 14.64 -7.21
N VAL A 275 32.85 14.63 -6.06
CA VAL A 275 33.27 13.82 -4.91
C VAL A 275 33.18 12.33 -5.20
N TRP A 276 32.13 11.88 -5.90
CA TRP A 276 31.95 10.47 -6.26
C TRP A 276 32.94 10.02 -7.35
N ARG A 277 33.20 10.85 -8.39
CA ARG A 277 34.24 10.59 -9.40
C ARG A 277 35.65 10.53 -8.78
N ARG A 278 35.95 11.43 -7.86
CA ARG A 278 37.24 11.41 -7.11
C ARG A 278 37.50 10.09 -6.39
N ARG A 279 36.45 9.45 -5.92
CA ARG A 279 36.55 8.17 -5.20
C ARG A 279 36.77 6.97 -6.15
N ASN A 280 36.25 7.05 -7.36
CA ASN A 280 36.23 5.90 -8.28
C ASN A 280 37.19 5.99 -9.47
N ASP A 281 37.70 7.19 -9.81
CA ASP A 281 38.70 7.36 -10.88
C ASP A 281 39.63 8.56 -10.60
N PRO A 282 40.70 8.36 -9.83
CA PRO A 282 41.64 9.44 -9.43
C PRO A 282 42.47 9.98 -10.59
N ALA A 283 42.50 9.35 -11.77
CA ALA A 283 43.34 9.77 -12.90
C ALA A 283 42.74 10.88 -13.77
N GLN A 284 41.48 11.27 -13.55
CA GLN A 284 40.77 12.31 -14.33
C GLN A 284 40.59 13.65 -13.58
N ILE A 285 41.41 13.95 -12.60
CA ILE A 285 41.31 15.16 -11.78
C ILE A 285 42.10 16.31 -12.43
N ASP A 286 41.38 17.37 -12.81
CA ASP A 286 42.04 18.64 -13.20
C ASP A 286 42.62 19.32 -11.95
N PRO A 287 43.93 19.60 -11.92
CA PRO A 287 44.59 20.25 -10.78
C PRO A 287 44.01 21.63 -10.41
N ALA A 288 43.31 22.27 -11.35
CA ALA A 288 42.68 23.59 -11.12
C ALA A 288 41.36 23.50 -10.26
N GLU A 289 40.78 22.31 -10.11
CA GLU A 289 39.59 22.08 -9.26
C GLU A 289 39.93 21.82 -7.77
N LEU A 290 41.18 21.82 -7.40
CA LEU A 290 41.67 21.41 -6.06
C LEU A 290 41.65 22.52 -4.99
N SER A 291 40.96 23.65 -5.20
CA SER A 291 40.83 24.65 -4.13
C SER A 291 39.81 24.17 -3.07
N LEU A 292 40.33 23.57 -2.01
CA LEU A 292 39.59 23.03 -0.86
C LEU A 292 38.70 24.05 -0.11
N GLY A 293 38.76 25.34 -0.46
CA GLY A 293 37.97 26.40 0.16
C GLY A 293 36.55 26.58 -0.36
N GLN A 294 36.17 25.96 -1.50
CA GLN A 294 34.83 26.09 -2.11
C GLN A 294 33.91 24.92 -1.82
N ALA A 295 34.30 23.98 -0.98
CA ALA A 295 33.63 22.71 -0.79
C ALA A 295 32.27 22.78 -0.06
N PHE A 296 31.94 23.90 0.60
CA PHE A 296 30.72 24.07 1.40
C PHE A 296 30.08 25.46 1.28
N VAL A 297 30.03 26.02 0.09
CA VAL A 297 29.13 27.16 -0.12
C VAL A 297 27.74 26.55 -0.40
N PHE A 298 26.90 26.47 0.64
CA PHE A 298 25.47 26.29 0.47
C PHE A 298 24.98 27.50 -0.33
N ASP A 299 24.68 27.29 -1.60
CA ASP A 299 24.16 28.38 -2.44
C ASP A 299 22.67 28.58 -2.07
N LEU A 300 22.44 29.49 -1.13
CA LEU A 300 21.11 29.91 -0.71
C LEU A 300 20.26 30.37 -1.91
N SER A 301 20.90 30.89 -2.97
CA SER A 301 20.19 31.28 -4.19
C SER A 301 19.61 30.08 -4.94
N ALA A 302 20.30 28.94 -4.95
CA ALA A 302 19.81 27.70 -5.55
C ALA A 302 18.61 27.14 -4.78
N ILE A 303 18.66 27.17 -3.43
CA ILE A 303 17.52 26.76 -2.59
C ILE A 303 16.33 27.67 -2.82
N PHE A 304 16.54 28.99 -2.84
CA PHE A 304 15.47 29.95 -3.10
C PHE A 304 14.85 29.75 -4.48
N THR A 305 15.67 29.53 -5.52
CA THR A 305 15.18 29.22 -6.87
C THR A 305 14.40 27.92 -6.91
N TRP A 306 14.85 26.88 -6.20
CA TRP A 306 14.15 25.61 -6.09
C TRP A 306 12.76 25.79 -5.46
N TYR A 307 12.65 26.53 -4.33
CA TYR A 307 11.35 26.85 -3.72
C TYR A 307 10.46 27.71 -4.60
N ARG A 308 11.02 28.66 -5.37
CA ARG A 308 10.25 29.57 -6.21
C ARG A 308 9.77 28.92 -7.52
N VAL A 309 10.52 27.97 -8.07
CA VAL A 309 10.26 27.40 -9.40
C VAL A 309 9.83 25.94 -9.31
N GLU A 310 10.60 25.07 -8.67
CA GLU A 310 10.37 23.62 -8.71
C GLU A 310 9.21 23.19 -7.83
N ILE A 311 9.06 23.73 -6.63
CA ILE A 311 7.96 23.41 -5.73
C ILE A 311 6.60 23.77 -6.37
N PRO A 312 6.36 25.00 -6.87
CA PRO A 312 5.11 25.33 -7.54
C PRO A 312 4.86 24.51 -8.82
N ARG A 313 5.91 24.18 -9.57
CA ARG A 313 5.81 23.31 -10.76
C ARG A 313 5.36 21.89 -10.37
N THR A 314 5.90 21.35 -9.30
CA THR A 314 5.50 20.04 -8.74
C THR A 314 4.04 20.08 -8.27
N LEU A 315 3.64 21.06 -7.48
CA LEU A 315 2.27 21.22 -7.01
C LEU A 315 1.26 21.37 -8.17
N ARG A 316 1.61 22.11 -9.24
CA ARG A 316 0.76 22.20 -10.42
C ARG A 316 0.58 20.86 -11.14
N ARG A 317 1.63 20.04 -11.24
CA ARG A 317 1.52 18.67 -11.80
C ARG A 317 0.57 17.80 -10.99
N MET A 318 0.54 17.98 -9.69
CA MET A 318 -0.26 17.20 -8.74
C MET A 318 -1.61 17.84 -8.43
N SER A 319 -1.98 18.97 -9.07
CA SER A 319 -3.16 19.76 -8.71
C SER A 319 -4.47 18.95 -8.70
N THR A 320 -4.66 18.08 -9.68
CA THR A 320 -5.83 17.19 -9.74
C THR A 320 -5.85 16.20 -8.56
N ALA A 321 -4.69 15.61 -8.22
CA ALA A 321 -4.57 14.71 -7.08
C ALA A 321 -4.86 15.46 -5.77
N ILE A 322 -4.37 16.70 -5.62
CA ILE A 322 -4.63 17.54 -4.45
C ILE A 322 -6.13 17.81 -4.29
N LEU A 323 -6.82 18.16 -5.36
CA LEU A 323 -8.27 18.43 -5.32
C LEU A 323 -9.06 17.15 -4.96
N ILE A 324 -8.70 16.01 -5.53
CA ILE A 324 -9.34 14.72 -5.24
C ILE A 324 -9.10 14.34 -3.78
N THR A 325 -7.87 14.43 -3.29
CA THR A 325 -7.51 14.09 -1.91
C THR A 325 -8.23 15.01 -0.92
N LEU A 326 -8.29 16.32 -1.19
CA LEU A 326 -9.05 17.27 -0.38
C LEU A 326 -10.53 16.90 -0.31
N ALA A 327 -11.15 16.58 -1.46
CA ALA A 327 -12.56 16.17 -1.51
C ALA A 327 -12.80 14.87 -0.71
N ILE A 328 -11.92 13.89 -0.83
CA ILE A 328 -11.97 12.64 -0.06
C ILE A 328 -11.87 12.93 1.44
N GLY A 329 -10.97 13.82 1.88
CA GLY A 329 -10.81 14.19 3.29
C GLY A 329 -12.07 14.83 3.86
N VAL A 330 -12.66 15.80 3.13
CA VAL A 330 -13.93 16.43 3.54
C VAL A 330 -15.05 15.39 3.64
N LEU A 331 -15.17 14.51 2.64
CA LEU A 331 -16.17 13.43 2.67
C LEU A 331 -15.95 12.48 3.85
N ALA A 332 -14.72 12.13 4.17
CA ALA A 332 -14.39 11.27 5.30
C ALA A 332 -14.81 11.90 6.64
N ILE A 333 -14.50 13.18 6.85
CA ILE A 333 -14.95 13.93 8.05
C ILE A 333 -16.47 13.91 8.16
N VAL A 334 -17.16 14.32 7.10
CA VAL A 334 -18.64 14.44 7.11
C VAL A 334 -19.29 13.08 7.31
N SER A 335 -18.84 12.06 6.58
CA SER A 335 -19.40 10.70 6.67
C SER A 335 -19.22 10.10 8.07
N ALA A 336 -18.03 10.26 8.66
CA ALA A 336 -17.75 9.77 10.01
C ALA A 336 -18.55 10.53 11.06
N TYR A 337 -18.66 11.85 10.93
CA TYR A 337 -19.49 12.66 11.81
C TYR A 337 -20.96 12.20 11.79
N VAL A 338 -21.55 12.09 10.59
CA VAL A 338 -22.94 11.67 10.41
C VAL A 338 -23.15 10.25 10.93
N TYR A 339 -22.23 9.34 10.63
CA TYR A 339 -22.31 7.96 11.10
C TYR A 339 -22.33 7.88 12.63
N VAL A 340 -21.36 8.50 13.32
CA VAL A 340 -21.26 8.46 14.78
C VAL A 340 -22.47 9.16 15.42
N ASP A 341 -22.88 10.31 14.89
CA ASP A 341 -24.06 11.06 15.40
C ASP A 341 -25.36 10.23 15.26
N SER A 342 -25.50 9.45 14.17
CA SER A 342 -26.68 8.60 13.92
C SER A 342 -26.76 7.35 14.82
N GLN A 343 -25.64 6.89 15.39
CA GLN A 343 -25.64 5.72 16.27
C GLN A 343 -26.17 6.03 17.68
N VAL A 344 -26.29 7.32 18.02
CA VAL A 344 -26.70 7.74 19.35
C VAL A 344 -28.13 8.30 19.30
N VAL A 345 -29.05 7.57 19.88
CA VAL A 345 -30.43 8.09 20.09
C VAL A 345 -30.38 9.12 21.21
N PRO A 346 -30.88 10.36 20.98
CA PRO A 346 -30.93 11.39 22.03
C PRO A 346 -31.65 10.86 23.30
N GLY A 347 -30.94 10.91 24.44
CA GLY A 347 -31.49 10.46 25.73
C GLY A 347 -31.32 8.96 26.05
N SER A 348 -30.71 8.16 25.18
CA SER A 348 -30.46 6.73 25.42
C SER A 348 -29.11 6.41 26.08
N LEU A 349 -28.23 7.40 26.20
CA LEU A 349 -26.93 7.21 26.84
C LEU A 349 -27.06 7.25 28.36
N ASP A 350 -26.59 6.20 28.98
CA ASP A 350 -26.38 6.10 30.42
C ASP A 350 -25.40 7.21 30.85
N PRO A 351 -25.74 8.01 31.90
CA PRO A 351 -24.84 9.04 32.43
C PRO A 351 -23.42 8.53 32.72
N GLU A 352 -23.30 7.27 33.10
CA GLU A 352 -22.00 6.61 33.36
C GLU A 352 -21.17 6.47 32.09
N LYS A 353 -21.79 6.15 30.94
CA LYS A 353 -21.11 6.08 29.62
C LYS A 353 -20.70 7.45 29.11
N ILE A 354 -21.49 8.48 29.37
CA ILE A 354 -21.14 9.87 29.04
C ILE A 354 -19.89 10.27 29.85
N GLN A 355 -19.88 9.98 31.15
CA GLN A 355 -18.76 10.29 32.02
C GLN A 355 -17.48 9.51 31.59
N GLN A 356 -17.60 8.24 31.22
CA GLN A 356 -16.49 7.45 30.67
C GLN A 356 -15.95 8.05 29.37
N ALA A 357 -16.81 8.47 28.46
CA ALA A 357 -16.41 9.11 27.21
C ALA A 357 -15.74 10.47 27.45
N GLN A 358 -16.23 11.27 28.40
CA GLN A 358 -15.60 12.52 28.81
C GLN A 358 -14.21 12.28 29.42
N GLN A 359 -14.08 11.26 30.28
CA GLN A 359 -12.79 10.86 30.86
C GLN A 359 -11.83 10.34 29.79
N ALA A 360 -12.32 9.56 28.83
CA ALA A 360 -11.50 9.07 27.71
C ALA A 360 -10.99 10.21 26.81
N LEU A 361 -11.84 11.21 26.53
CA LEU A 361 -11.42 12.43 25.81
C LEU A 361 -10.41 13.24 26.63
N GLY A 362 -10.58 13.34 27.94
CA GLY A 362 -9.63 14.01 28.84
C GLY A 362 -8.32 13.27 28.98
N SER A 363 -8.35 11.95 29.15
CA SER A 363 -7.15 11.11 29.33
C SER A 363 -6.32 10.98 28.05
N SER A 364 -6.95 10.99 26.87
CA SER A 364 -6.23 11.02 25.60
C SER A 364 -5.39 12.28 25.41
N VAL A 365 -5.76 13.36 26.12
CA VAL A 365 -5.04 14.64 26.10
C VAL A 365 -3.98 14.70 27.21
N ILE A 366 -4.20 14.09 28.37
CA ILE A 366 -3.34 14.26 29.57
C ILE A 366 -2.22 13.20 29.63
N GLY A 367 -2.38 12.04 28.96
CA GLY A 367 -1.48 10.88 29.08
C GLY A 367 -0.33 10.81 28.07
N ILE A 368 -0.24 11.74 27.12
CA ILE A 368 0.77 11.72 26.04
C ILE A 368 1.85 12.76 26.37
N ASP A 369 3.11 12.44 26.04
CA ASP A 369 4.21 13.42 26.06
C ASP A 369 4.00 14.44 24.92
N HIS A 370 3.56 15.65 25.28
CA HIS A 370 3.31 16.77 24.36
C HIS A 370 4.57 17.58 24.06
N SER A 371 5.78 17.03 24.26
CA SER A 371 6.99 17.70 23.83
C SER A 371 7.00 17.90 22.30
N PRO A 372 7.48 19.02 21.78
CA PRO A 372 7.52 19.28 20.34
C PRO A 372 8.25 18.17 19.56
N GLN A 373 9.28 17.56 20.17
CA GLN A 373 10.04 16.48 19.54
C GLN A 373 9.18 15.22 19.38
N THR A 374 8.46 14.82 20.41
CA THR A 374 7.59 13.62 20.37
C THR A 374 6.47 13.79 19.35
N LEU A 375 5.81 14.95 19.35
CA LEU A 375 4.75 15.28 18.39
C LEU A 375 5.28 15.31 16.95
N PHE A 376 6.41 15.95 16.71
CA PHE A 376 7.05 15.97 15.40
C PHE A 376 7.36 14.56 14.90
N TRP A 377 8.01 13.72 15.73
CA TRP A 377 8.33 12.35 15.34
C TRP A 377 7.10 11.50 15.09
N HIS A 378 6.05 11.66 15.89
CA HIS A 378 4.78 10.96 15.68
C HIS A 378 4.19 11.27 14.31
N ASN A 379 4.10 12.54 13.96
CA ASN A 379 3.52 13.01 12.70
C ASN A 379 4.40 12.62 11.49
N ILE A 380 5.73 12.70 11.61
CA ILE A 380 6.67 12.21 10.58
C ILE A 380 6.49 10.70 10.35
N GLN A 381 6.40 9.90 11.42
CA GLN A 381 6.20 8.45 11.30
C GLN A 381 4.86 8.11 10.64
N ALA A 382 3.79 8.84 10.98
CA ALA A 382 2.49 8.66 10.35
C ALA A 382 2.55 8.95 8.84
N GLU A 383 3.13 10.07 8.42
CA GLU A 383 3.27 10.43 7.00
C GLU A 383 4.23 9.50 6.24
N LEU A 384 5.32 9.05 6.86
CA LEU A 384 6.19 8.02 6.28
C LEU A 384 5.46 6.68 6.13
N GLY A 385 4.64 6.31 7.10
CA GLY A 385 3.79 5.12 7.03
C GLY A 385 2.79 5.18 5.87
N ILE A 386 2.09 6.31 5.73
CA ILE A 386 1.20 6.59 4.59
C ILE A 386 1.97 6.49 3.28
N SER A 387 3.18 7.08 3.22
CA SER A 387 4.04 7.07 2.03
C SER A 387 4.48 5.67 1.66
N ALA A 388 4.98 4.90 2.62
CA ALA A 388 5.44 3.53 2.38
C ALA A 388 4.29 2.63 1.90
N LEU A 389 3.16 2.62 2.62
CA LEU A 389 1.98 1.85 2.23
C LEU A 389 1.44 2.29 0.86
N GLY A 390 1.46 3.60 0.58
CA GLY A 390 1.00 4.16 -0.68
C GLY A 390 1.89 3.77 -1.86
N ILE A 391 3.21 3.86 -1.74
CA ILE A 391 4.14 3.49 -2.82
C ILE A 391 3.94 2.01 -3.21
N PHE A 392 3.85 1.11 -2.23
CA PHE A 392 3.68 -0.33 -2.49
C PHE A 392 2.29 -0.73 -2.98
N SER A 393 1.28 0.14 -2.85
CA SER A 393 -0.11 -0.14 -3.23
C SER A 393 -0.64 0.77 -4.33
N PHE A 394 0.22 1.44 -5.10
CA PHE A 394 -0.18 2.41 -6.13
C PHE A 394 -1.10 3.52 -5.58
N GLY A 395 -0.87 3.92 -4.34
CA GLY A 395 -1.64 4.96 -3.65
C GLY A 395 -2.82 4.43 -2.82
N VAL A 396 -3.31 3.21 -3.06
CA VAL A 396 -4.58 2.72 -2.48
C VAL A 396 -4.52 2.67 -0.95
N LEU A 397 -3.55 1.95 -0.37
CA LEU A 397 -3.45 1.82 1.08
C LEU A 397 -3.10 3.14 1.76
N GLY A 398 -2.28 3.98 1.12
CA GLY A 398 -2.00 5.32 1.60
C GLY A 398 -3.27 6.18 1.72
N ILE A 399 -4.13 6.13 0.71
CA ILE A 399 -5.43 6.85 0.74
C ILE A 399 -6.39 6.23 1.77
N VAL A 400 -6.39 4.91 1.97
CA VAL A 400 -7.20 4.28 3.04
C VAL A 400 -6.79 4.78 4.42
N VAL A 401 -5.47 4.84 4.71
CA VAL A 401 -4.97 5.39 5.98
C VAL A 401 -5.31 6.88 6.10
N TYR A 402 -5.17 7.65 5.03
CA TYR A 402 -5.56 9.05 4.96
C TYR A 402 -7.05 9.24 5.30
N ILE A 403 -7.95 8.45 4.70
CA ILE A 403 -9.39 8.46 5.01
C ILE A 403 -9.62 8.17 6.50
N GLY A 404 -8.91 7.20 7.08
CA GLY A 404 -9.00 6.87 8.49
C GLY A 404 -8.65 8.05 9.40
N ASN A 405 -7.56 8.77 9.11
CA ASN A 405 -7.16 9.97 9.86
C ASN A 405 -8.22 11.08 9.82
N PHE A 406 -8.78 11.35 8.63
CA PHE A 406 -9.83 12.37 8.49
C PHE A 406 -11.17 11.92 9.08
N ALA A 407 -11.51 10.65 8.97
CA ALA A 407 -12.69 10.08 9.62
C ALA A 407 -12.60 10.16 11.15
N LEU A 408 -11.40 10.00 11.72
CA LEU A 408 -11.18 10.19 13.16
C LEU A 408 -11.56 11.60 13.61
N ILE A 409 -11.21 12.64 12.84
CA ILE A 409 -11.61 14.04 13.13
C ILE A 409 -13.14 14.14 13.17
N GLY A 410 -13.83 13.60 12.17
CA GLY A 410 -15.30 13.61 12.11
C GLY A 410 -15.93 12.88 13.31
N GLY A 411 -15.39 11.72 13.65
CA GLY A 411 -15.81 10.93 14.82
C GLY A 411 -15.62 11.68 16.14
N LEU A 412 -14.46 12.34 16.33
CA LEU A 412 -14.18 13.14 17.52
C LEU A 412 -15.14 14.33 17.67
N LEU A 413 -15.45 15.02 16.56
CA LEU A 413 -16.42 16.12 16.58
C LEU A 413 -17.84 15.65 16.93
N ALA A 414 -18.27 14.49 16.42
CA ALA A 414 -19.55 13.90 16.78
C ALA A 414 -19.56 13.45 18.24
N THR A 415 -18.48 12.82 18.72
CA THR A 415 -18.34 12.42 20.13
C THR A 415 -18.39 13.64 21.06
N ALA A 416 -17.69 14.74 20.71
CA ALA A 416 -17.76 15.98 21.46
C ALA A 416 -19.21 16.48 21.62
N LYS A 417 -20.00 16.47 20.52
CA LYS A 417 -21.45 16.82 20.57
C LYS A 417 -22.23 15.92 21.53
N ILE A 418 -21.97 14.61 21.46
CA ILE A 418 -22.66 13.60 22.27
C ILE A 418 -22.40 13.81 23.76
N VAL A 419 -21.17 14.17 24.15
CA VAL A 419 -20.80 14.43 25.55
C VAL A 419 -21.11 15.86 26.03
N GLY A 420 -21.79 16.66 25.21
CA GLY A 420 -22.23 18.02 25.58
C GLY A 420 -21.18 19.10 25.34
N ILE A 421 -20.09 18.82 24.63
CA ILE A 421 -19.08 19.80 24.22
C ILE A 421 -19.46 20.33 22.84
N SER A 422 -19.40 21.64 22.62
CA SER A 422 -19.63 22.22 21.30
C SER A 422 -18.60 21.69 20.28
N PRO A 423 -19.02 21.04 19.17
CA PRO A 423 -18.10 20.56 18.13
C PRO A 423 -17.24 21.69 17.54
N LEU A 424 -17.81 22.88 17.41
CA LEU A 424 -17.10 24.06 16.92
C LEU A 424 -15.99 24.49 17.90
N LEU A 425 -16.28 24.51 19.20
CA LEU A 425 -15.27 24.84 20.21
C LEU A 425 -14.16 23.80 20.25
N TYR A 426 -14.52 22.50 20.16
CA TYR A 426 -13.58 21.40 20.09
C TYR A 426 -12.66 21.52 18.86
N LEU A 427 -13.24 21.86 17.70
CA LEU A 427 -12.49 22.11 16.47
C LEU A 427 -11.53 23.30 16.61
N LEU A 428 -12.05 24.45 17.08
CA LEU A 428 -11.30 25.71 17.16
C LEU A 428 -10.20 25.69 18.21
N ALA A 429 -10.41 25.04 19.34
CA ALA A 429 -9.45 25.00 20.45
C ALA A 429 -8.55 23.76 20.42
N GLY A 430 -9.08 22.60 20.00
CA GLY A 430 -8.38 21.33 20.09
C GLY A 430 -7.69 20.87 18.81
N ILE A 431 -8.22 21.26 17.64
CA ILE A 431 -7.70 20.73 16.36
C ILE A 431 -7.11 21.84 15.49
N LEU A 432 -7.82 22.93 15.29
CA LEU A 432 -7.50 23.91 14.26
C LEU A 432 -6.15 24.63 14.45
N PRO A 433 -5.68 25.00 15.66
CA PRO A 433 -4.47 25.78 15.79
C PRO A 433 -3.22 25.11 15.20
N HIS A 434 -3.01 23.82 15.47
CA HIS A 434 -1.93 23.03 14.84
C HIS A 434 -2.35 22.43 13.49
N GLY A 435 -3.63 22.10 13.35
CA GLY A 435 -4.20 21.48 12.15
C GLY A 435 -4.09 22.34 10.89
N ILE A 436 -3.99 23.69 11.01
CA ILE A 436 -3.71 24.57 9.85
C ILE A 436 -2.39 24.20 9.17
N PHE A 437 -1.44 23.62 9.89
CA PHE A 437 -0.15 23.19 9.37
C PHE A 437 -0.11 21.68 9.09
N GLU A 438 -0.67 20.86 9.96
CA GLU A 438 -0.66 19.40 9.85
C GLU A 438 -1.59 18.89 8.75
N LEU A 439 -2.84 19.39 8.66
CA LEU A 439 -3.78 18.93 7.65
C LEU A 439 -3.31 19.20 6.20
N PRO A 440 -2.74 20.37 5.85
CA PRO A 440 -2.12 20.55 4.54
C PRO A 440 -0.97 19.59 4.28
N SER A 441 -0.14 19.27 5.30
CA SER A 441 0.97 18.34 5.16
C SER A 441 0.47 16.95 4.76
N ILE A 442 -0.44 16.37 5.51
CA ILE A 442 -0.99 15.03 5.23
C ILE A 442 -1.77 14.98 3.91
N ILE A 443 -2.48 16.06 3.54
CA ILE A 443 -3.14 16.19 2.23
C ILE A 443 -2.11 16.15 1.10
N LEU A 444 -1.02 16.89 1.22
CA LEU A 444 0.01 16.98 0.18
C LEU A 444 0.78 15.67 0.01
N VAL A 445 1.17 15.00 1.10
CA VAL A 445 1.80 13.67 1.05
C VAL A 445 0.86 12.66 0.40
N SER A 446 -0.39 12.60 0.83
CA SER A 446 -1.37 11.67 0.28
C SER A 446 -1.67 11.96 -1.20
N SER A 447 -1.66 13.23 -1.59
CA SER A 447 -1.80 13.65 -3.01
C SER A 447 -0.60 13.23 -3.84
N ALA A 448 0.62 13.34 -3.30
CA ALA A 448 1.84 12.91 -3.98
C ALA A 448 1.84 11.39 -4.21
N ILE A 449 1.36 10.64 -3.25
CA ILE A 449 1.22 9.19 -3.35
C ILE A 449 0.15 8.79 -4.38
N LEU A 450 -1.00 9.45 -4.36
CA LEU A 450 -2.06 9.23 -5.35
C LEU A 450 -1.55 9.55 -6.76
N TYR A 451 -0.83 10.68 -6.91
CA TYR A 451 -0.18 11.06 -8.17
C TYR A 451 0.83 10.01 -8.64
N THR A 452 1.66 9.49 -7.71
CA THR A 452 2.62 8.42 -8.02
C THR A 452 1.91 7.17 -8.54
N GLY A 453 0.83 6.75 -7.89
CA GLY A 453 0.02 5.61 -8.34
C GLY A 453 -0.55 5.83 -9.75
N VAL A 454 -1.08 7.01 -10.04
CA VAL A 454 -1.62 7.37 -11.35
C VAL A 454 -0.54 7.38 -12.43
N GLU A 455 0.63 8.00 -12.18
CA GLU A 455 1.75 8.05 -13.16
C GLU A 455 2.30 6.66 -13.47
N LEU A 456 2.29 5.74 -12.51
CA LEU A 456 2.71 4.36 -12.73
C LEU A 456 1.72 3.57 -13.59
N VAL A 457 0.42 3.74 -13.34
CA VAL A 457 -0.65 2.98 -14.03
C VAL A 457 -1.03 3.61 -15.40
N THR A 458 -0.76 4.90 -15.56
CA THR A 458 -1.00 5.65 -16.81
C THR A 458 0.23 6.46 -17.20
N PRO A 459 1.36 5.80 -17.54
CA PRO A 459 2.59 6.52 -17.86
C PRO A 459 2.42 7.33 -19.12
N LYS A 460 3.12 8.46 -19.19
CA LYS A 460 3.18 9.29 -20.40
C LYS A 460 3.87 8.53 -21.53
N GLU A 461 3.44 8.80 -22.75
CA GLU A 461 4.05 8.18 -23.93
C GLU A 461 5.58 8.36 -23.94
N GLY A 462 6.29 7.28 -24.24
CA GLY A 462 7.76 7.24 -24.32
C GLY A 462 8.49 7.09 -22.99
N ARG A 463 7.80 7.02 -21.81
CA ARG A 463 8.42 6.77 -20.52
C ARG A 463 8.38 5.29 -20.14
N THR A 464 9.47 4.83 -19.54
CA THR A 464 9.51 3.52 -18.90
C THR A 464 8.86 3.55 -17.51
N ILE A 465 8.47 2.37 -16.98
CA ILE A 465 7.94 2.25 -15.60
C ILE A 465 8.96 2.80 -14.59
N GLY A 466 10.24 2.46 -14.76
CA GLY A 466 11.31 2.93 -13.88
C GLY A 466 11.46 4.45 -13.87
N GLU A 467 11.40 5.09 -15.04
CA GLU A 467 11.41 6.55 -15.14
C GLU A 467 10.18 7.19 -14.50
N ALA A 468 8.98 6.66 -14.77
CA ALA A 468 7.74 7.15 -14.16
C ALA A 468 7.80 7.05 -12.63
N MET A 469 8.31 5.94 -12.11
CA MET A 469 8.51 5.73 -10.67
C MET A 469 9.53 6.72 -10.09
N LEU A 470 10.70 6.89 -10.73
CA LEU A 470 11.75 7.79 -10.22
C LEU A 470 11.32 9.25 -10.25
N PHE A 471 10.61 9.69 -11.29
CA PHE A 471 10.11 11.06 -11.38
C PHE A 471 9.03 11.35 -10.34
N SER A 472 8.07 10.46 -10.15
CA SER A 472 7.01 10.64 -9.17
C SER A 472 7.53 10.51 -7.73
N LEU A 473 8.49 9.62 -7.48
CA LEU A 473 9.17 9.50 -6.19
C LEU A 473 9.98 10.77 -5.88
N ALA A 474 10.66 11.34 -6.86
CA ALA A 474 11.36 12.62 -6.68
C ALA A 474 10.38 13.76 -6.36
N ASP A 475 9.20 13.79 -6.98
CA ASP A 475 8.15 14.75 -6.67
C ASP A 475 7.58 14.55 -5.25
N LEU A 476 7.36 13.30 -4.82
CA LEU A 476 6.97 12.98 -3.45
C LEU A 476 8.01 13.48 -2.44
N VAL A 477 9.30 13.17 -2.66
CA VAL A 477 10.38 13.60 -1.76
C VAL A 477 10.54 15.12 -1.75
N LYS A 478 10.34 15.81 -2.88
CA LYS A 478 10.31 17.29 -2.94
C LYS A 478 9.23 17.86 -2.03
N VAL A 479 8.01 17.37 -2.14
CA VAL A 479 6.86 17.83 -1.36
C VAL A 479 7.10 17.51 0.12
N PHE A 480 7.54 16.29 0.43
CA PHE A 480 7.77 15.86 1.79
C PHE A 480 8.85 16.70 2.48
N LEU A 481 10.05 16.80 1.89
CA LEU A 481 11.15 17.55 2.50
C LEU A 481 10.97 19.07 2.39
N GLY A 482 10.41 19.55 1.27
CA GLY A 482 10.28 20.99 1.00
C GLY A 482 9.08 21.64 1.67
N ILE A 483 7.99 20.92 1.91
CA ILE A 483 6.76 21.49 2.47
C ILE A 483 6.34 20.78 3.75
N CYS A 484 6.20 19.45 3.72
CA CYS A 484 5.59 18.71 4.81
C CYS A 484 6.46 18.78 6.09
N VAL A 485 7.75 18.50 5.99
CA VAL A 485 8.65 18.57 7.15
C VAL A 485 8.65 19.97 7.81
N PRO A 486 8.79 21.09 7.09
CA PRO A 486 8.64 22.43 7.69
C PRO A 486 7.28 22.68 8.34
N LEU A 487 6.18 22.25 7.70
CA LEU A 487 4.85 22.40 8.27
C LEU A 487 4.68 21.58 9.56
N LEU A 488 5.20 20.35 9.60
CA LEU A 488 5.13 19.48 10.79
C LEU A 488 5.96 20.02 11.95
N VAL A 489 7.11 20.68 11.67
CA VAL A 489 7.88 21.37 12.71
C VAL A 489 7.02 22.48 13.34
N ILE A 490 6.37 23.30 12.50
CA ILE A 490 5.51 24.38 12.99
C ILE A 490 4.30 23.81 13.72
N ALA A 491 3.66 22.77 13.17
CA ALA A 491 2.50 22.09 13.79
C ALA A 491 2.85 21.60 15.20
N ALA A 492 3.98 20.88 15.35
CA ALA A 492 4.42 20.35 16.64
C ALA A 492 4.70 21.44 17.68
N LEU A 493 5.30 22.56 17.25
CA LEU A 493 5.51 23.71 18.13
C LEU A 493 4.17 24.35 18.55
N VAL A 494 3.25 24.56 17.61
CA VAL A 494 1.94 25.16 17.90
C VAL A 494 1.10 24.22 18.75
N GLU A 495 1.15 22.91 18.51
CA GLU A 495 0.42 21.92 19.30
C GLU A 495 0.90 21.94 20.76
N SER A 496 2.20 21.86 20.97
CA SER A 496 2.79 21.85 22.31
C SER A 496 2.59 23.16 23.08
N LEU A 497 2.81 24.31 22.42
CA LEU A 497 2.86 25.61 23.08
C LEU A 497 1.50 26.35 23.12
N VAL A 498 0.60 26.05 22.20
CA VAL A 498 -0.67 26.76 22.06
C VAL A 498 -1.85 25.83 22.22
N THR A 499 -1.96 24.78 21.36
CA THR A 499 -3.16 23.95 21.31
C THR A 499 -3.36 23.20 22.63
N PHE A 500 -2.36 22.51 23.12
CA PHE A 500 -2.47 21.73 24.35
C PHE A 500 -2.80 22.60 25.58
N PRO A 501 -2.12 23.73 25.89
CA PRO A 501 -2.50 24.59 27.00
C PRO A 501 -3.89 25.18 26.88
N VAL A 502 -4.28 25.65 25.69
CA VAL A 502 -5.62 26.23 25.45
C VAL A 502 -6.70 25.18 25.62
N PHE A 503 -6.54 24.02 25.01
CA PHE A 503 -7.51 22.93 25.04
C PHE A 503 -7.67 22.33 26.44
N SER A 504 -6.56 22.11 27.17
CA SER A 504 -6.59 21.61 28.55
C SER A 504 -7.25 22.60 29.51
N TYR A 505 -7.06 23.90 29.33
CA TYR A 505 -7.76 24.94 30.10
C TYR A 505 -9.28 24.87 29.88
N TYR A 506 -9.74 24.77 28.62
CA TYR A 506 -11.17 24.66 28.32
C TYR A 506 -11.79 23.35 28.81
N LEU A 507 -11.10 22.23 28.65
CA LEU A 507 -11.58 20.94 29.16
C LEU A 507 -11.67 20.91 30.68
N GLY A 508 -10.74 21.52 31.41
CA GLY A 508 -10.75 21.63 32.86
C GLY A 508 -11.92 22.46 33.40
N GLN A 509 -12.44 23.40 32.59
CA GLN A 509 -13.65 24.14 32.94
C GLN A 509 -14.94 23.35 32.68
N LEU A 510 -14.96 22.47 31.68
CA LEU A 510 -16.12 21.71 31.24
C LEU A 510 -16.27 20.36 31.96
N ILE A 511 -15.16 19.78 32.35
CA ILE A 511 -15.07 18.45 33.00
C ILE A 511 -14.35 18.67 34.34
N PRO A 512 -15.05 18.84 35.45
CA PRO A 512 -14.40 18.94 36.76
C PRO A 512 -13.68 17.62 37.03
N VAL A 513 -12.34 17.63 36.94
CA VAL A 513 -11.50 16.53 37.37
C VAL A 513 -11.65 16.43 38.88
N LYS A 514 -12.36 15.38 39.35
CA LYS A 514 -12.37 15.02 40.76
C LYS A 514 -11.15 14.20 41.10
#